data_7706196665fd7be76cf5ed071ef603d3
#
_entry.id   7706196665fd7be76cf5ed071ef603d3
#
_cell.length_a   1.000
_cell.length_b   1.000
_cell.length_c   1.000
_cell.angle_alpha   90.00
_cell.angle_beta   90.00
_cell.angle_gamma   90.00
#
_symmetry.space_group_name_H-M   'P 1'
#
loop_
_entity.id
_entity.type
_entity.pdbx_description
1 polymer ?
#
loop_
_entity_poly.entity_id
_entity_poly.type
_entity_poly.pdbx_seq_one_letter_code
_entity_poly.pdbx_strand_id
1 'polypeptide(L)'
;VLDVENTTCKRDGKQHFDPFEAENELVMIGMLSEDMEYYADETVVTFTHSDEPPTANGEIITQNILDATTLLVCHNAVHDLTWIWECGFKYDGNIYDTMLGEYILNKGVKSPLNLGFVSAQYQLEEQKLDTMSDYWKSGTSTKDIPFDELDEYLRYDLRSTLGVYKKQMARFANEENSSMLSVLDLTMDTCYELALIYKRGFKVDMVELNKVKTEFEEERAALSEELMAFVEELMGDTPFNINSPEQLSALVFSRKPTDKKMWALSVNAFMSDSAFKDAMRSMTGPVYKTKAAKCFMCSGTGMVQLLTKKGTPRKNKNICKECNRQGFTLKNTKELAGLKFTPPKATWASAS
;
A
#
# COMPACT_ATOMS: atom_id res chain seq x y z
N VAL A 1 -4.86 12.99 -24.57
CA VAL A 1 -4.50 12.08 -23.46
C VAL A 1 -3.05 12.28 -23.14
N LEU A 2 -2.68 12.21 -21.87
CA LEU A 2 -1.29 12.26 -21.41
C LEU A 2 -1.08 11.21 -20.35
N ASP A 3 0.11 10.61 -20.35
CA ASP A 3 0.60 9.70 -19.33
C ASP A 3 2.11 9.87 -19.16
N VAL A 4 2.62 9.75 -17.92
CA VAL A 4 4.03 9.91 -17.61
C VAL A 4 4.63 8.65 -17.01
N GLU A 5 5.84 8.30 -17.49
CA GLU A 5 6.66 7.25 -16.90
C GLU A 5 7.82 7.87 -16.14
N ASN A 6 7.97 7.46 -14.90
CA ASN A 6 8.99 8.00 -13.99
C ASN A 6 9.69 6.91 -13.19
N THR A 7 10.88 7.22 -12.71
CA THR A 7 11.57 6.38 -11.74
C THR A 7 10.93 6.52 -10.35
N THR A 8 11.23 5.57 -9.48
CA THR A 8 10.72 5.56 -8.11
C THR A 8 11.85 5.31 -7.13
N CYS A 9 11.80 5.93 -5.98
CA CYS A 9 12.74 5.67 -4.89
C CYS A 9 12.07 4.99 -3.70
N LYS A 10 12.87 4.39 -2.81
CA LYS A 10 12.40 3.80 -1.56
C LYS A 10 12.93 4.57 -0.37
N ARG A 11 12.03 5.03 0.49
CA ARG A 11 12.37 5.65 1.77
C ARG A 11 11.48 5.08 2.88
N ASP A 12 12.07 4.72 4.03
CA ASP A 12 11.38 4.11 5.18
C ASP A 12 10.56 2.86 4.83
N GLY A 13 11.05 2.08 3.85
CA GLY A 13 10.40 0.85 3.37
C GLY A 13 9.18 1.08 2.48
N LYS A 14 8.87 2.34 2.13
CA LYS A 14 7.79 2.72 1.21
C LYS A 14 8.38 3.19 -0.12
N GLN A 15 7.64 2.92 -1.18
CA GLN A 15 7.95 3.40 -2.52
C GLN A 15 7.30 4.78 -2.73
N HIS A 16 8.08 5.71 -3.28
CA HIS A 16 7.68 7.07 -3.58
C HIS A 16 7.72 7.28 -5.10
N PHE A 17 6.65 7.82 -5.64
CA PHE A 17 6.42 7.99 -7.08
C PHE A 17 6.38 9.45 -7.52
N ASP A 18 6.42 10.36 -6.54
CA ASP A 18 6.23 11.78 -6.80
C ASP A 18 7.52 12.47 -7.25
N PRO A 19 7.40 13.61 -7.97
CA PRO A 19 8.54 14.36 -8.50
C PRO A 19 9.31 15.15 -7.43
N PHE A 20 8.83 15.20 -6.19
CA PHE A 20 9.47 15.96 -5.10
C PHE A 20 10.62 15.20 -4.44
N GLU A 21 10.75 13.92 -4.72
CA GLU A 21 11.91 13.14 -4.31
C GLU A 21 13.05 13.35 -5.30
N ALA A 22 14.18 13.86 -4.80
CA ALA A 22 15.34 14.22 -5.63
C ALA A 22 15.97 13.03 -6.40
N GLU A 23 15.63 11.81 -6.02
CA GLU A 23 16.10 10.58 -6.66
C GLU A 23 15.19 10.14 -7.82
N ASN A 24 14.00 10.73 -7.93
CA ASN A 24 13.05 10.39 -8.97
C ASN A 24 13.29 11.25 -10.22
N GLU A 25 13.21 10.62 -11.37
CA GLU A 25 13.45 11.24 -12.67
C GLU A 25 12.26 10.96 -13.59
N LEU A 26 11.93 11.94 -14.43
CA LEU A 26 10.99 11.77 -15.54
C LEU A 26 11.67 10.95 -16.64
N VAL A 27 11.09 9.82 -16.98
CA VAL A 27 11.65 8.93 -18.03
C VAL A 27 11.06 9.26 -19.38
N MET A 28 9.75 9.23 -19.51
CA MET A 28 9.04 9.46 -20.76
C MET A 28 7.71 10.18 -20.51
N ILE A 29 7.25 10.93 -21.49
CA ILE A 29 5.89 11.46 -21.59
C ILE A 29 5.27 10.92 -22.87
N GLY A 30 4.14 10.26 -22.73
CA GLY A 30 3.27 9.89 -23.84
C GLY A 30 2.13 10.88 -23.99
N MET A 31 1.85 11.26 -25.23
CA MET A 31 0.74 12.14 -25.59
C MET A 31 -0.01 11.57 -26.78
N LEU A 32 -1.33 11.49 -26.67
CA LEU A 32 -2.21 11.06 -27.73
C LEU A 32 -3.21 12.18 -28.03
N SER A 33 -3.04 12.81 -29.18
CA SER A 33 -3.94 13.84 -29.66
C SER A 33 -5.07 13.21 -30.46
N GLU A 34 -6.29 13.59 -30.17
CA GLU A 34 -7.44 13.26 -30.98
C GLU A 34 -7.99 14.54 -31.59
N ASP A 35 -7.73 14.75 -32.87
CA ASP A 35 -8.47 15.73 -33.65
C ASP A 35 -9.76 15.06 -34.11
N MET A 36 -10.88 15.68 -33.80
CA MET A 36 -12.23 15.11 -34.07
C MET A 36 -12.46 14.79 -35.53
N GLU A 37 -11.56 15.21 -36.44
CA GLU A 37 -11.72 15.06 -37.88
C GLU A 37 -10.85 14.02 -38.56
N TYR A 38 -9.64 13.65 -38.08
CA TYR A 38 -8.78 12.85 -38.95
C TYR A 38 -7.95 11.71 -38.37
N TYR A 39 -7.20 11.77 -37.30
CA TYR A 39 -6.38 10.64 -36.79
C TYR A 39 -5.91 10.88 -35.34
N ALA A 40 -5.80 9.80 -34.59
CA ALA A 40 -5.07 9.83 -33.32
C ALA A 40 -3.57 9.90 -33.61
N ASP A 41 -2.90 10.98 -33.19
CA ASP A 41 -1.46 11.14 -33.33
C ASP A 41 -0.79 10.87 -31.97
N GLU A 42 0.03 9.83 -31.93
CA GLU A 42 0.76 9.42 -30.74
C GLU A 42 2.17 9.97 -30.77
N THR A 43 2.48 10.79 -29.79
CA THR A 43 3.83 11.34 -29.59
C THR A 43 4.40 10.82 -28.28
N VAL A 44 5.58 10.22 -28.31
CA VAL A 44 6.36 9.85 -27.12
C VAL A 44 7.62 10.69 -27.10
N VAL A 45 7.89 11.29 -25.92
CA VAL A 45 9.07 12.10 -25.66
C VAL A 45 9.87 11.46 -24.55
N THR A 46 11.12 11.12 -24.82
CA THR A 46 12.06 10.55 -23.86
C THR A 46 12.88 11.66 -23.21
N PHE A 47 13.01 11.63 -21.88
CA PHE A 47 13.81 12.57 -21.09
C PHE A 47 15.03 11.88 -20.48
N THR A 48 14.81 10.78 -19.74
CA THR A 48 15.90 10.00 -19.15
C THR A 48 15.61 8.52 -19.36
N HIS A 49 16.48 7.86 -20.12
CA HIS A 49 16.40 6.42 -20.34
C HIS A 49 17.80 5.85 -20.52
N SER A 50 18.04 4.61 -20.06
CA SER A 50 19.38 4.03 -20.10
C SER A 50 19.83 3.64 -21.50
N ASP A 51 18.92 3.19 -22.37
CA ASP A 51 19.21 2.69 -23.72
C ASP A 51 18.88 3.69 -24.83
N GLU A 52 18.06 4.72 -24.56
CA GLU A 52 17.60 5.67 -25.58
C GLU A 52 17.96 7.10 -25.17
N PRO A 53 18.58 7.89 -26.08
CA PRO A 53 18.91 9.29 -25.79
C PRO A 53 17.64 10.14 -25.65
N PRO A 54 17.72 11.27 -24.92
CA PRO A 54 16.61 12.22 -24.85
C PRO A 54 16.15 12.68 -26.23
N THR A 55 14.85 12.79 -26.43
CA THR A 55 14.24 13.26 -27.66
C THR A 55 14.71 14.69 -27.95
N ALA A 56 15.24 14.92 -29.15
CA ALA A 56 15.69 16.25 -29.57
C ALA A 56 14.52 17.25 -29.50
N ASN A 57 14.72 18.37 -28.81
CA ASN A 57 13.69 19.37 -28.54
C ASN A 57 12.44 18.82 -27.78
N GLY A 58 12.58 17.76 -27.05
CA GLY A 58 11.47 17.11 -26.35
C GLY A 58 10.66 18.06 -25.47
N GLU A 59 11.33 18.96 -24.75
CA GLU A 59 10.66 19.98 -23.93
C GLU A 59 9.78 20.91 -24.77
N ILE A 60 10.28 21.36 -25.96
CA ILE A 60 9.52 22.25 -26.86
C ILE A 60 8.33 21.50 -27.46
N ILE A 61 8.52 20.25 -27.86
CA ILE A 61 7.44 19.42 -28.41
C ILE A 61 6.33 19.23 -27.35
N THR A 62 6.70 18.84 -26.14
CA THR A 62 5.76 18.65 -25.04
C THR A 62 4.99 19.93 -24.72
N GLN A 63 5.68 21.07 -24.58
CA GLN A 63 5.01 22.33 -24.27
C GLN A 63 4.07 22.77 -25.39
N ASN A 64 4.47 22.65 -26.66
CA ASN A 64 3.62 23.02 -27.81
C ASN A 64 2.32 22.18 -27.84
N ILE A 65 2.39 20.88 -27.51
CA ILE A 65 1.20 20.03 -27.44
C ILE A 65 0.31 20.45 -26.27
N LEU A 66 0.89 20.72 -25.11
CA LEU A 66 0.14 21.20 -23.95
C LEU A 66 -0.54 22.56 -24.22
N ASP A 67 0.14 23.49 -24.86
CA ASP A 67 -0.39 24.81 -25.25
C ASP A 67 -1.58 24.70 -26.20
N ALA A 68 -1.58 23.69 -27.07
CA ALA A 68 -2.67 23.41 -27.99
C ALA A 68 -3.81 22.58 -27.39
N THR A 69 -3.62 22.02 -26.18
CA THR A 69 -4.57 21.11 -25.57
C THR A 69 -5.69 21.88 -24.86
N THR A 70 -6.93 21.65 -25.24
CA THR A 70 -8.12 22.25 -24.62
C THR A 70 -8.66 21.41 -23.46
N LEU A 71 -8.49 20.10 -23.53
CA LEU A 71 -8.87 19.15 -22.48
C LEU A 71 -7.78 18.09 -22.33
N LEU A 72 -7.15 18.04 -21.18
CA LEU A 72 -6.17 17.03 -20.83
C LEU A 72 -6.83 15.85 -20.16
N VAL A 73 -6.74 14.67 -20.76
CA VAL A 73 -7.32 13.43 -20.22
C VAL A 73 -6.19 12.56 -19.66
N CYS A 74 -6.30 12.18 -18.39
CA CYS A 74 -5.35 11.31 -17.70
C CYS A 74 -6.07 10.21 -16.94
N HIS A 75 -5.31 9.25 -16.43
CA HIS A 75 -5.80 8.26 -15.46
C HIS A 75 -5.05 8.43 -14.14
N ASN A 76 -5.64 9.10 -13.15
CA ASN A 76 -5.01 9.64 -11.95
C ASN A 76 -4.23 10.94 -12.21
N ALA A 77 -4.94 11.93 -12.75
CA ALA A 77 -4.40 13.19 -13.26
C ALA A 77 -3.51 13.98 -12.27
N VAL A 78 -3.69 13.81 -10.95
CA VAL A 78 -2.82 14.44 -9.94
C VAL A 78 -1.36 14.04 -10.15
N HIS A 79 -1.12 12.78 -10.48
CA HIS A 79 0.23 12.26 -10.72
C HIS A 79 0.86 12.96 -11.94
N ASP A 80 0.20 12.91 -13.08
CA ASP A 80 0.70 13.49 -14.33
C ASP A 80 0.90 15.00 -14.23
N LEU A 81 -0.08 15.72 -13.68
CA LEU A 81 -0.02 17.16 -13.50
C LEU A 81 1.16 17.57 -12.61
N THR A 82 1.40 16.87 -11.51
CA THR A 82 2.51 17.21 -10.62
C THR A 82 3.85 17.00 -11.31
N TRP A 83 3.99 15.93 -12.09
CA TRP A 83 5.20 15.66 -12.86
C TRP A 83 5.46 16.73 -13.94
N ILE A 84 4.47 17.03 -14.78
CA ILE A 84 4.65 18.04 -15.85
C ILE A 84 4.98 19.41 -15.25
N TRP A 85 4.32 19.82 -14.18
CA TRP A 85 4.58 21.11 -13.55
C TRP A 85 5.94 21.18 -12.83
N GLU A 86 6.39 20.10 -12.20
CA GLU A 86 7.69 20.07 -11.52
C GLU A 86 8.85 20.04 -12.54
N CYS A 87 8.64 19.40 -13.68
CA CYS A 87 9.58 19.45 -14.80
C CYS A 87 9.58 20.79 -15.56
N GLY A 88 8.77 21.77 -15.13
CA GLY A 88 8.77 23.13 -15.67
C GLY A 88 7.76 23.38 -16.78
N PHE A 89 7.00 22.39 -17.19
CA PHE A 89 5.91 22.55 -18.16
C PHE A 89 4.75 23.33 -17.56
N LYS A 90 3.98 23.98 -18.43
CA LYS A 90 2.82 24.78 -18.06
C LYS A 90 1.57 24.17 -18.66
N TYR A 91 0.58 24.00 -17.84
CA TYR A 91 -0.77 23.64 -18.26
C TYR A 91 -1.77 24.20 -17.26
N ASP A 92 -2.73 24.97 -17.74
CA ASP A 92 -3.80 25.62 -16.98
C ASP A 92 -5.19 25.41 -17.61
N GLY A 93 -5.28 24.45 -18.55
CA GLY A 93 -6.51 24.07 -19.22
C GLY A 93 -7.39 23.11 -18.40
N ASN A 94 -8.49 22.71 -19.03
CA ASN A 94 -9.40 21.74 -18.43
C ASN A 94 -8.77 20.34 -18.34
N ILE A 95 -9.16 19.59 -17.31
CA ILE A 95 -8.72 18.21 -17.13
C ILE A 95 -9.90 17.24 -17.09
N TYR A 96 -9.63 15.99 -17.44
CA TYR A 96 -10.53 14.88 -17.20
C TYR A 96 -9.73 13.70 -16.62
N ASP A 97 -10.06 13.28 -15.42
CA ASP A 97 -9.49 12.12 -14.77
C ASP A 97 -10.41 10.92 -14.93
N THR A 98 -9.99 9.93 -15.72
CA THR A 98 -10.79 8.72 -15.99
C THR A 98 -10.97 7.85 -14.75
N MET A 99 -10.07 7.89 -13.78
CA MET A 99 -10.22 7.20 -12.49
C MET A 99 -11.36 7.82 -11.67
N LEU A 100 -11.40 9.15 -11.59
CA LEU A 100 -12.49 9.88 -10.91
C LEU A 100 -13.82 9.78 -11.67
N GLY A 101 -13.79 9.82 -13.00
CA GLY A 101 -14.96 9.58 -13.84
C GLY A 101 -15.61 8.23 -13.53
N GLU A 102 -14.80 7.16 -13.42
CA GLU A 102 -15.31 5.84 -13.04
C GLU A 102 -15.84 5.80 -11.60
N TYR A 103 -15.15 6.47 -10.67
CA TYR A 103 -15.61 6.56 -9.28
C TYR A 103 -17.03 7.15 -9.18
N ILE A 104 -17.32 8.23 -9.92
CA ILE A 104 -18.65 8.87 -9.98
C ILE A 104 -19.67 7.91 -10.59
N LEU A 105 -19.34 7.29 -11.73
CA LEU A 105 -20.23 6.35 -12.43
C LEU A 105 -20.56 5.10 -11.62
N ASN A 106 -19.70 4.72 -10.68
CA ASN A 106 -19.94 3.60 -9.76
C ASN A 106 -20.94 3.94 -8.64
N LYS A 107 -21.38 5.20 -8.50
CA LYS A 107 -22.46 5.60 -7.57
C LYS A 107 -22.24 5.11 -6.12
N GLY A 108 -20.98 5.15 -5.66
CA GLY A 108 -20.59 4.70 -4.31
C GLY A 108 -20.40 3.18 -4.16
N VAL A 109 -20.56 2.41 -5.22
CA VAL A 109 -20.23 0.98 -5.22
C VAL A 109 -18.70 0.85 -5.24
N LYS A 110 -18.13 0.16 -4.25
CA LYS A 110 -16.69 -0.06 -4.16
C LYS A 110 -16.22 -1.00 -5.28
N SER A 111 -15.38 -0.50 -6.16
CA SER A 111 -14.78 -1.23 -7.28
C SER A 111 -13.32 -0.81 -7.44
N PRO A 112 -12.43 -1.68 -7.95
CA PRO A 112 -11.08 -1.26 -8.36
C PRO A 112 -11.16 -0.18 -9.43
N LEU A 113 -10.27 0.81 -9.35
CA LEU A 113 -10.24 1.96 -10.25
C LEU A 113 -8.94 2.02 -11.09
N ASN A 114 -8.06 1.03 -10.98
CA ASN A 114 -6.85 1.00 -11.82
C ASN A 114 -7.22 0.80 -13.30
N LEU A 115 -6.42 1.39 -14.19
CA LEU A 115 -6.68 1.44 -15.64
C LEU A 115 -6.93 0.05 -16.24
N GLY A 116 -6.15 -0.96 -15.85
CA GLY A 116 -6.32 -2.32 -16.36
C GLY A 116 -7.68 -2.92 -16.02
N PHE A 117 -8.17 -2.72 -14.78
CA PHE A 117 -9.49 -3.21 -14.38
C PHE A 117 -10.62 -2.47 -15.12
N VAL A 118 -10.51 -1.14 -15.19
CA VAL A 118 -11.54 -0.29 -15.84
C VAL A 118 -11.59 -0.57 -17.35
N SER A 119 -10.44 -0.71 -18.01
CA SER A 119 -10.37 -1.07 -19.44
C SER A 119 -11.01 -2.42 -19.71
N ALA A 120 -10.73 -3.41 -18.87
CA ALA A 120 -11.33 -4.75 -19.00
C ALA A 120 -12.85 -4.71 -18.76
N GLN A 121 -13.34 -3.91 -17.81
CA GLN A 121 -14.76 -3.72 -17.55
C GLN A 121 -15.49 -3.14 -18.76
N TYR A 122 -14.86 -2.20 -19.48
CA TYR A 122 -15.39 -1.63 -20.72
C TYR A 122 -15.17 -2.50 -21.96
N GLN A 123 -14.53 -3.66 -21.82
CA GLN A 123 -14.24 -4.59 -22.91
C GLN A 123 -13.50 -3.90 -24.07
N LEU A 124 -12.53 -3.05 -23.73
CA LEU A 124 -11.70 -2.43 -24.74
C LEU A 124 -10.83 -3.50 -25.42
N GLU A 125 -10.64 -3.39 -26.74
CA GLU A 125 -9.79 -4.32 -27.50
C GLU A 125 -8.34 -4.23 -27.00
N GLU A 126 -7.92 -3.04 -26.62
CA GLU A 126 -6.65 -2.77 -26.00
C GLU A 126 -6.80 -2.88 -24.47
N GLN A 127 -6.40 -4.02 -23.92
CA GLN A 127 -6.33 -4.23 -22.49
C GLN A 127 -4.89 -4.02 -22.03
N LYS A 128 -4.74 -3.36 -20.88
CA LYS A 128 -3.42 -3.14 -20.27
C LYS A 128 -2.66 -4.46 -20.15
N LEU A 129 -1.50 -4.53 -20.80
CA LEU A 129 -0.56 -5.63 -20.62
C LEU A 129 0.13 -5.48 -19.26
N ASP A 130 -0.01 -6.44 -18.37
CA ASP A 130 0.72 -6.44 -17.08
C ASP A 130 2.18 -6.94 -17.26
N THR A 131 2.84 -6.45 -18.33
CA THR A 131 4.23 -6.83 -18.64
C THR A 131 5.23 -6.17 -17.72
N MET A 132 4.92 -4.97 -17.20
CA MET A 132 5.82 -4.18 -16.37
C MET A 132 5.91 -4.68 -14.92
N SER A 133 4.90 -5.40 -14.46
CA SER A 133 4.80 -5.89 -13.07
C SER A 133 6.02 -6.72 -12.64
N ASP A 134 6.58 -7.51 -13.54
CA ASP A 134 7.72 -8.37 -13.21
C ASP A 134 9.03 -7.58 -13.11
N TYR A 135 9.21 -6.53 -13.93
CA TYR A 135 10.33 -5.61 -13.81
C TYR A 135 10.31 -4.88 -12.45
N TRP A 136 9.17 -4.31 -12.06
CA TRP A 136 9.04 -3.60 -10.79
C TRP A 136 9.18 -4.54 -9.57
N LYS A 137 8.68 -5.77 -9.64
CA LYS A 137 8.87 -6.79 -8.59
C LYS A 137 10.32 -7.20 -8.44
N SER A 138 11.08 -7.23 -9.54
CA SER A 138 12.53 -7.50 -9.50
C SER A 138 13.35 -6.32 -8.99
N GLY A 139 12.73 -5.13 -8.85
CA GLY A 139 13.39 -3.90 -8.44
C GLY A 139 14.12 -3.17 -9.57
N THR A 140 13.80 -3.50 -10.82
CA THR A 140 14.32 -2.79 -12.00
C THR A 140 13.76 -1.37 -12.01
N SER A 141 14.63 -0.37 -12.20
CA SER A 141 14.21 1.01 -12.36
C SER A 141 13.48 1.20 -13.69
N THR A 142 12.46 2.05 -13.73
CA THR A 142 11.70 2.32 -14.97
C THR A 142 12.60 2.73 -16.13
N LYS A 143 13.65 3.52 -15.89
CA LYS A 143 14.59 3.94 -16.92
C LYS A 143 15.49 2.83 -17.48
N ASP A 144 15.56 1.68 -16.76
CA ASP A 144 16.39 0.52 -17.13
C ASP A 144 15.54 -0.62 -17.75
N ILE A 145 14.24 -0.40 -17.95
CA ILE A 145 13.36 -1.32 -18.70
C ILE A 145 13.68 -1.15 -20.20
N PRO A 146 13.75 -2.23 -21.00
CA PRO A 146 14.00 -2.09 -22.44
C PRO A 146 13.08 -1.06 -23.10
N PHE A 147 13.66 -0.14 -23.88
CA PHE A 147 12.92 1.00 -24.45
C PHE A 147 11.67 0.58 -25.23
N ASP A 148 11.81 -0.40 -26.12
CA ASP A 148 10.69 -0.86 -26.95
C ASP A 148 9.51 -1.38 -26.10
N GLU A 149 9.80 -2.06 -24.98
CA GLU A 149 8.77 -2.58 -24.09
C GLU A 149 8.08 -1.46 -23.27
N LEU A 150 8.86 -0.47 -22.83
CA LEU A 150 8.32 0.69 -22.09
C LEU A 150 7.52 1.61 -23.02
N ASP A 151 7.99 1.85 -24.24
CA ASP A 151 7.27 2.65 -25.27
C ASP A 151 5.93 1.97 -25.63
N GLU A 152 5.95 0.66 -25.90
CA GLU A 152 4.74 -0.09 -26.19
C GLU A 152 3.75 -0.03 -25.01
N TYR A 153 4.23 -0.19 -23.78
CA TYR A 153 3.42 -0.10 -22.58
C TYR A 153 2.77 1.29 -22.44
N LEU A 154 3.55 2.36 -22.58
CA LEU A 154 3.07 3.75 -22.49
C LEU A 154 2.00 4.04 -23.55
N ARG A 155 2.22 3.63 -24.81
CA ARG A 155 1.21 3.77 -25.88
C ARG A 155 -0.08 3.01 -25.57
N TYR A 156 0.06 1.87 -24.95
CA TYR A 156 -1.08 1.07 -24.51
C TYR A 156 -1.91 1.79 -23.45
N ASP A 157 -1.24 2.40 -22.46
CA ASP A 157 -1.91 3.16 -21.41
C ASP A 157 -2.61 4.41 -21.98
N LEU A 158 -2.02 5.09 -22.97
CA LEU A 158 -2.65 6.20 -23.68
C LEU A 158 -3.95 5.79 -24.39
N ARG A 159 -3.89 4.72 -25.19
CA ARG A 159 -5.06 4.22 -25.95
C ARG A 159 -6.15 3.71 -25.02
N SER A 160 -5.76 2.99 -23.98
CA SER A 160 -6.69 2.49 -22.96
C SER A 160 -7.38 3.65 -22.23
N THR A 161 -6.64 4.68 -21.85
CA THR A 161 -7.20 5.89 -21.21
C THR A 161 -8.16 6.62 -22.13
N LEU A 162 -7.83 6.78 -23.41
CA LEU A 162 -8.75 7.35 -24.39
C LEU A 162 -10.02 6.52 -24.56
N GLY A 163 -9.87 5.19 -24.65
CA GLY A 163 -10.99 4.28 -24.77
C GLY A 163 -11.92 4.35 -23.56
N VAL A 164 -11.37 4.39 -22.34
CA VAL A 164 -12.13 4.57 -21.10
C VAL A 164 -12.86 5.92 -21.12
N TYR A 165 -12.17 7.01 -21.45
CA TYR A 165 -12.78 8.34 -21.56
C TYR A 165 -14.00 8.35 -22.48
N LYS A 166 -13.87 7.82 -23.70
CA LYS A 166 -14.99 7.74 -24.67
C LYS A 166 -16.18 6.95 -24.11
N LYS A 167 -15.93 5.82 -23.47
CA LYS A 167 -16.97 5.00 -22.86
C LYS A 167 -17.67 5.71 -21.69
N GLN A 168 -16.90 6.40 -20.86
CA GLN A 168 -17.42 7.17 -19.74
C GLN A 168 -18.29 8.35 -20.24
N MET A 169 -17.82 9.09 -21.21
CA MET A 169 -18.61 10.19 -21.79
C MET A 169 -19.93 9.69 -22.41
N ALA A 170 -19.91 8.55 -23.10
CA ALA A 170 -21.13 7.93 -23.59
C ALA A 170 -22.07 7.50 -22.45
N ARG A 171 -21.54 7.05 -21.29
CA ARG A 171 -22.37 6.74 -20.10
C ARG A 171 -22.95 7.98 -19.44
N PHE A 172 -22.17 9.08 -19.37
CA PHE A 172 -22.67 10.36 -18.83
C PHE A 172 -23.72 11.01 -19.73
N ALA A 173 -23.65 10.79 -21.03
CA ALA A 173 -24.65 11.28 -21.99
C ALA A 173 -26.03 10.61 -21.85
N ASN A 174 -26.13 9.45 -21.19
CA ASN A 174 -27.40 8.79 -20.95
C ASN A 174 -28.26 9.59 -19.93
N GLU A 175 -29.57 9.68 -20.16
CA GLU A 175 -30.48 10.40 -19.27
C GLU A 175 -30.38 10.01 -17.80
N GLU A 176 -30.15 8.72 -17.53
CA GLU A 176 -29.98 8.18 -16.17
C GLU A 176 -28.78 8.76 -15.41
N ASN A 177 -27.72 9.17 -16.13
CA ASN A 177 -26.46 9.65 -15.56
C ASN A 177 -26.23 11.15 -15.80
N SER A 178 -27.03 11.79 -16.64
CA SER A 178 -26.84 13.21 -17.04
C SER A 178 -26.81 14.18 -15.85
N SER A 179 -27.54 13.87 -14.79
CA SER A 179 -27.54 14.67 -13.55
C SER A 179 -26.19 14.62 -12.81
N MET A 180 -25.30 13.69 -13.15
CA MET A 180 -23.96 13.57 -12.55
C MET A 180 -22.93 14.48 -13.23
N LEU A 181 -23.23 15.08 -14.37
CA LEU A 181 -22.30 15.96 -15.09
C LEU A 181 -21.83 17.14 -14.22
N SER A 182 -22.73 17.75 -13.46
CA SER A 182 -22.36 18.84 -12.53
C SER A 182 -21.43 18.38 -11.40
N VAL A 183 -21.58 17.12 -10.96
CA VAL A 183 -20.67 16.52 -9.97
C VAL A 183 -19.34 16.21 -10.62
N LEU A 184 -19.35 15.75 -11.86
CA LEU A 184 -18.14 15.48 -12.64
C LEU A 184 -17.31 16.76 -12.81
N ASP A 185 -17.93 17.85 -13.29
CA ASP A 185 -17.26 19.14 -13.49
C ASP A 185 -16.64 19.64 -12.18
N LEU A 186 -17.41 19.66 -11.08
CA LEU A 186 -16.89 20.04 -9.76
C LEU A 186 -15.76 19.14 -9.30
N THR A 187 -15.81 17.85 -9.59
CA THR A 187 -14.78 16.89 -9.19
C THR A 187 -13.49 17.13 -9.98
N MET A 188 -13.59 17.44 -11.28
CA MET A 188 -12.41 17.74 -12.12
C MET A 188 -11.74 19.05 -11.68
N ASP A 189 -12.52 20.10 -11.43
CA ASP A 189 -12.01 21.35 -10.88
C ASP A 189 -11.32 21.12 -9.52
N THR A 190 -11.96 20.36 -8.65
CA THR A 190 -11.39 20.02 -7.33
C THR A 190 -10.10 19.21 -7.48
N CYS A 191 -10.03 18.27 -8.40
CA CYS A 191 -8.84 17.47 -8.69
C CYS A 191 -7.67 18.36 -9.11
N TYR A 192 -7.91 19.30 -10.02
CA TYR A 192 -6.92 20.29 -10.45
C TYR A 192 -6.40 21.14 -9.30
N GLU A 193 -7.28 21.70 -8.49
CA GLU A 193 -6.90 22.51 -7.33
C GLU A 193 -6.15 21.69 -6.26
N LEU A 194 -6.55 20.45 -6.04
CA LEU A 194 -5.84 19.54 -5.13
C LEU A 194 -4.43 19.22 -5.64
N ALA A 195 -4.24 19.06 -6.94
CA ALA A 195 -2.92 18.86 -7.53
C ALA A 195 -2.02 20.10 -7.32
N LEU A 196 -2.56 21.31 -7.46
CA LEU A 196 -1.85 22.56 -7.14
C LEU A 196 -1.49 22.66 -5.65
N ILE A 197 -2.41 22.29 -4.75
CA ILE A 197 -2.15 22.26 -3.31
C ILE A 197 -1.04 21.25 -3.00
N TYR A 198 -1.11 20.07 -3.61
CA TYR A 198 -0.11 19.02 -3.44
C TYR A 198 1.28 19.51 -3.90
N LYS A 199 1.37 20.14 -5.08
CA LYS A 199 2.61 20.73 -5.59
C LYS A 199 3.18 21.81 -4.65
N ARG A 200 2.34 22.69 -4.11
CA ARG A 200 2.79 23.75 -3.17
C ARG A 200 3.27 23.20 -1.85
N GLY A 201 2.66 22.11 -1.39
CA GLY A 201 2.88 21.57 -0.05
C GLY A 201 2.49 22.54 1.06
N PHE A 202 2.93 22.20 2.27
CA PHE A 202 2.73 23.04 3.46
C PHE A 202 4.09 23.43 4.05
N LYS A 203 4.21 24.69 4.46
CA LYS A 203 5.36 25.10 5.26
C LYS A 203 5.22 24.54 6.66
N VAL A 204 6.08 23.61 7.04
CA VAL A 204 6.12 23.02 8.36
C VAL A 204 7.19 23.70 9.19
N ASP A 205 6.83 24.12 10.41
CA ASP A 205 7.82 24.53 11.42
C ASP A 205 8.49 23.27 11.99
N MET A 206 9.69 22.98 11.51
CA MET A 206 10.43 21.79 11.90
C MET A 206 10.89 21.81 13.37
N VAL A 207 11.04 23.00 13.98
CA VAL A 207 11.42 23.12 15.38
C VAL A 207 10.24 22.72 16.26
N GLU A 208 9.06 23.28 16.00
CA GLU A 208 7.85 22.93 16.74
C GLU A 208 7.42 21.48 16.48
N LEU A 209 7.51 21.00 15.22
CA LEU A 209 7.22 19.60 14.88
C LEU A 209 8.08 18.64 15.69
N ASN A 210 9.40 18.86 15.76
CA ASN A 210 10.31 18.00 16.50
C ASN A 210 10.05 18.04 18.00
N LYS A 211 9.71 19.21 18.55
CA LYS A 211 9.31 19.35 19.95
C LYS A 211 8.06 18.54 20.26
N VAL A 212 6.99 18.74 19.49
CA VAL A 212 5.72 18.01 19.64
C VAL A 212 5.95 16.50 19.45
N LYS A 213 6.77 16.11 18.49
CA LYS A 213 7.13 14.70 18.28
C LYS A 213 7.78 14.09 19.53
N THR A 214 8.74 14.79 20.13
CA THR A 214 9.42 14.34 21.34
C THR A 214 8.44 14.20 22.51
N GLU A 215 7.58 15.21 22.73
CA GLU A 215 6.54 15.16 23.76
C GLU A 215 5.61 13.95 23.60
N PHE A 216 5.13 13.70 22.38
CA PHE A 216 4.27 12.53 22.11
C PHE A 216 5.01 11.20 22.23
N GLU A 217 6.30 11.14 21.85
CA GLU A 217 7.09 9.92 21.99
C GLU A 217 7.33 9.58 23.48
N GLU A 218 7.58 10.58 24.32
CA GLU A 218 7.73 10.43 25.76
C GLU A 218 6.41 9.99 26.41
N GLU A 219 5.30 10.67 26.09
CA GLU A 219 3.99 10.30 26.61
C GLU A 219 3.60 8.88 26.17
N ARG A 220 3.81 8.54 24.90
CA ARG A 220 3.56 7.19 24.37
C ARG A 220 4.39 6.13 25.10
N ALA A 221 5.67 6.43 25.37
CA ALA A 221 6.54 5.51 26.10
C ALA A 221 6.04 5.26 27.53
N ALA A 222 5.68 6.33 28.24
CA ALA A 222 5.15 6.24 29.60
C ALA A 222 3.83 5.46 29.66
N LEU A 223 2.88 5.77 28.77
CA LEU A 223 1.60 5.05 28.67
C LEU A 223 1.79 3.58 28.27
N SER A 224 2.74 3.30 27.39
CA SER A 224 3.06 1.92 26.99
C SER A 224 3.65 1.11 28.16
N GLU A 225 4.51 1.71 28.97
CA GLU A 225 5.09 1.08 30.16
C GLU A 225 4.00 0.77 31.19
N GLU A 226 3.12 1.75 31.48
CA GLU A 226 2.00 1.56 32.39
C GLU A 226 1.06 0.44 31.93
N LEU A 227 0.70 0.44 30.63
CA LEU A 227 -0.13 -0.59 30.03
C LEU A 227 0.53 -1.98 30.09
N MET A 228 1.81 -2.06 29.80
CA MET A 228 2.53 -3.34 29.83
C MET A 228 2.66 -3.86 31.26
N ALA A 229 2.86 -3.00 32.26
CA ALA A 229 2.85 -3.42 33.68
C ALA A 229 1.47 -3.98 34.07
N PHE A 230 0.40 -3.34 33.63
CA PHE A 230 -0.96 -3.83 33.84
C PHE A 230 -1.23 -5.18 33.14
N VAL A 231 -0.74 -5.33 31.91
CA VAL A 231 -0.84 -6.59 31.16
C VAL A 231 -0.07 -7.71 31.88
N GLU A 232 1.14 -7.43 32.38
CA GLU A 232 1.93 -8.40 33.14
C GLU A 232 1.24 -8.82 34.41
N GLU A 233 0.58 -7.91 35.15
CA GLU A 233 -0.21 -8.24 36.31
C GLU A 233 -1.33 -9.23 35.97
N LEU A 234 -2.03 -9.01 34.84
CA LEU A 234 -3.16 -9.86 34.42
C LEU A 234 -2.73 -11.16 33.75
N MET A 235 -1.77 -11.10 32.83
CA MET A 235 -1.40 -12.22 31.95
C MET A 235 -0.09 -12.90 32.34
N GLY A 236 0.69 -12.31 33.23
CA GLY A 236 2.03 -12.78 33.58
C GLY A 236 3.01 -12.62 32.42
N ASP A 237 3.89 -13.60 32.25
CA ASP A 237 4.94 -13.59 31.23
C ASP A 237 4.43 -13.89 29.80
N THR A 238 3.12 -13.87 29.57
CA THR A 238 2.55 -14.09 28.24
C THR A 238 2.98 -12.93 27.32
N PRO A 239 3.65 -13.22 26.20
CA PRO A 239 3.95 -12.18 25.22
C PRO A 239 2.67 -11.50 24.75
N PHE A 240 2.66 -10.17 24.78
CA PHE A 240 1.51 -9.38 24.45
C PHE A 240 1.86 -8.28 23.45
N ASN A 241 1.09 -8.21 22.39
CA ASN A 241 1.19 -7.13 21.42
C ASN A 241 0.00 -6.20 21.56
N ILE A 242 0.24 -5.01 22.11
CA ILE A 242 -0.76 -3.96 22.33
C ILE A 242 -1.45 -3.50 21.02
N ASN A 243 -0.78 -3.68 19.87
CA ASN A 243 -1.33 -3.33 18.57
C ASN A 243 -2.18 -4.46 17.94
N SER A 244 -2.37 -5.58 18.64
CA SER A 244 -3.23 -6.67 18.19
C SER A 244 -4.64 -6.55 18.76
N PRO A 245 -5.66 -6.23 17.93
CA PRO A 245 -7.05 -6.16 18.38
C PRO A 245 -7.55 -7.45 19.03
N GLU A 246 -7.09 -8.62 18.55
CA GLU A 246 -7.45 -9.92 19.08
C GLU A 246 -6.89 -10.14 20.48
N GLN A 247 -5.63 -9.75 20.71
CA GLN A 247 -5.01 -9.86 22.03
C GLN A 247 -5.64 -8.89 23.01
N LEU A 248 -5.90 -7.65 22.58
CA LEU A 248 -6.64 -6.67 23.39
C LEU A 248 -8.05 -7.18 23.73
N SER A 249 -8.76 -7.74 22.78
CA SER A 249 -10.09 -8.32 23.00
C SER A 249 -10.04 -9.47 24.03
N ALA A 250 -9.00 -10.31 23.96
CA ALA A 250 -8.82 -11.39 24.93
C ALA A 250 -8.58 -10.85 26.35
N LEU A 251 -7.78 -9.79 26.48
CA LEU A 251 -7.49 -9.14 27.75
C LEU A 251 -8.73 -8.45 28.33
N VAL A 252 -9.38 -7.62 27.53
CA VAL A 252 -10.51 -6.79 27.98
C VAL A 252 -11.75 -7.62 28.28
N PHE A 253 -12.08 -8.56 27.40
CA PHE A 253 -13.31 -9.35 27.52
C PHE A 253 -13.08 -10.75 28.13
N SER A 254 -11.84 -11.11 28.43
CA SER A 254 -11.45 -12.43 28.94
C SER A 254 -11.92 -13.58 28.06
N ARG A 255 -12.00 -13.35 26.77
CA ARG A 255 -12.46 -14.34 25.81
C ARG A 255 -11.39 -14.60 24.74
N LYS A 256 -11.44 -15.78 24.18
CA LYS A 256 -10.57 -16.13 23.07
C LYS A 256 -11.01 -15.45 21.79
N PRO A 257 -10.08 -15.02 20.97
CA PRO A 257 -10.36 -14.52 19.64
C PRO A 257 -11.12 -15.55 18.81
N THR A 258 -12.06 -15.09 18.01
CA THR A 258 -12.81 -15.94 17.09
C THR A 258 -11.94 -16.35 15.89
N ASP A 259 -11.01 -15.50 15.49
CA ASP A 259 -10.04 -15.81 14.43
C ASP A 259 -8.84 -16.56 14.99
N LYS A 260 -8.92 -17.89 14.91
CA LYS A 260 -7.87 -18.80 15.36
C LYS A 260 -6.55 -18.61 14.63
N LYS A 261 -6.61 -18.26 13.35
CA LYS A 261 -5.41 -18.10 12.49
C LYS A 261 -4.63 -16.85 12.90
N MET A 262 -5.31 -15.73 13.10
CA MET A 262 -4.68 -14.47 13.51
C MET A 262 -4.07 -14.57 14.90
N TRP A 263 -4.78 -15.15 15.86
CA TRP A 263 -4.23 -15.41 17.20
C TRP A 263 -2.99 -16.30 17.12
N ALA A 264 -3.08 -17.39 16.37
CA ALA A 264 -1.98 -18.31 16.18
C ALA A 264 -0.75 -17.64 15.55
N LEU A 265 -0.92 -16.77 14.55
CA LEU A 265 0.16 -16.02 13.94
C LEU A 265 0.79 -15.01 14.90
N SER A 266 0.00 -14.34 15.73
CA SER A 266 0.50 -13.34 16.69
C SER A 266 1.30 -13.97 17.85
N VAL A 267 1.03 -15.21 18.21
CA VAL A 267 1.70 -15.92 19.32
C VAL A 267 2.74 -16.96 18.84
N ASN A 268 2.69 -17.38 17.60
CA ASN A 268 3.55 -18.44 17.05
C ASN A 268 5.05 -18.15 17.18
N ALA A 269 5.46 -16.90 17.13
CA ALA A 269 6.87 -16.51 17.31
C ALA A 269 7.43 -16.91 18.68
N PHE A 270 6.56 -17.12 19.67
CA PHE A 270 6.90 -17.39 21.05
C PHE A 270 6.58 -18.82 21.50
N MET A 271 6.04 -19.65 20.63
CA MET A 271 5.64 -21.03 20.95
C MET A 271 6.42 -22.04 20.12
N SER A 272 6.70 -23.20 20.72
CA SER A 272 7.12 -24.37 19.97
C SER A 272 5.98 -24.93 19.11
N ASP A 273 6.28 -25.73 18.09
CA ASP A 273 5.28 -26.38 17.23
C ASP A 273 4.28 -27.24 18.02
N SER A 274 4.73 -27.90 19.10
CA SER A 274 3.86 -28.69 19.95
C SER A 274 2.96 -27.80 20.80
N ALA A 275 3.53 -26.78 21.46
CA ALA A 275 2.75 -25.82 22.26
C ALA A 275 1.76 -25.04 21.39
N PHE A 276 2.13 -24.73 20.14
CA PHE A 276 1.22 -24.12 19.18
C PHE A 276 0.03 -25.02 18.82
N LYS A 277 0.28 -26.31 18.55
CA LYS A 277 -0.80 -27.28 18.29
C LYS A 277 -1.71 -27.45 19.51
N ASP A 278 -1.16 -27.48 20.70
CA ASP A 278 -1.92 -27.61 21.93
C ASP A 278 -2.72 -26.33 22.22
N ALA A 279 -2.13 -25.16 21.99
CA ALA A 279 -2.84 -23.88 22.05
C ALA A 279 -4.00 -23.83 21.03
N MET A 280 -3.78 -24.31 19.80
CA MET A 280 -4.81 -24.41 18.78
C MET A 280 -5.95 -25.34 19.17
N ARG A 281 -5.66 -26.49 19.81
CA ARG A 281 -6.67 -27.40 20.33
C ARG A 281 -7.44 -26.81 21.51
N SER A 282 -6.75 -26.06 22.36
CA SER A 282 -7.33 -25.45 23.59
C SER A 282 -8.09 -24.15 23.34
N MET A 283 -8.27 -23.72 22.07
CA MET A 283 -8.90 -22.43 21.73
C MET A 283 -10.37 -22.27 22.15
N THR A 284 -10.98 -23.29 22.70
CA THR A 284 -12.33 -23.22 23.27
C THR A 284 -12.36 -23.06 24.80
N GLY A 285 -11.22 -23.08 25.46
CA GLY A 285 -11.11 -22.96 26.91
C GLY A 285 -10.70 -21.55 27.38
N PRO A 286 -10.57 -21.35 28.70
CA PRO A 286 -10.21 -20.06 29.29
C PRO A 286 -8.79 -19.61 28.91
N VAL A 287 -8.54 -18.30 29.03
CA VAL A 287 -7.20 -17.72 28.92
C VAL A 287 -6.49 -17.87 30.27
N TYR A 288 -5.20 -18.18 30.25
CA TYR A 288 -4.43 -18.40 31.47
C TYR A 288 -3.32 -17.37 31.61
N LYS A 289 -3.09 -16.94 32.85
CA LYS A 289 -1.87 -16.27 33.26
C LYS A 289 -0.72 -17.26 33.13
N THR A 290 0.37 -16.86 32.48
CA THR A 290 1.51 -17.75 32.27
C THR A 290 2.73 -17.28 33.05
N LYS A 291 3.68 -18.19 33.23
CA LYS A 291 5.01 -17.90 33.74
C LYS A 291 6.06 -18.54 32.84
N ALA A 292 7.05 -17.77 32.49
CA ALA A 292 8.21 -18.26 31.70
C ALA A 292 9.02 -19.23 32.58
N ALA A 293 9.36 -20.36 32.00
CA ALA A 293 10.27 -21.33 32.61
C ALA A 293 11.39 -21.65 31.61
N LYS A 294 12.59 -21.79 32.11
CA LYS A 294 13.75 -22.20 31.32
C LYS A 294 13.43 -23.46 30.51
N CYS A 295 13.66 -23.43 29.21
CA CYS A 295 13.37 -24.59 28.37
C CYS A 295 14.25 -25.79 28.80
N PHE A 296 13.60 -26.89 29.12
CA PHE A 296 14.28 -28.11 29.56
C PHE A 296 15.16 -28.70 28.45
N MET A 297 14.67 -28.73 27.20
CA MET A 297 15.34 -29.37 26.07
C MET A 297 16.65 -28.69 25.68
N CYS A 298 16.73 -27.38 25.73
CA CYS A 298 17.91 -26.60 25.35
C CYS A 298 18.61 -25.93 26.53
N SER A 299 18.13 -26.14 27.74
CA SER A 299 18.67 -25.53 28.95
C SER A 299 18.79 -24.00 28.85
N GLY A 300 17.82 -23.36 28.18
CA GLY A 300 17.74 -21.91 28.04
C GLY A 300 18.54 -21.33 26.88
N THR A 301 19.24 -22.13 26.07
CA THR A 301 20.09 -21.64 24.97
C THR A 301 19.32 -21.36 23.66
N GLY A 302 18.11 -21.86 23.54
CA GLY A 302 17.31 -21.81 22.30
C GLY A 302 17.80 -22.76 21.20
N MET A 303 18.93 -23.43 21.40
CA MET A 303 19.59 -24.29 20.42
C MET A 303 19.90 -25.65 21.00
N VAL A 304 19.78 -26.70 20.21
CA VAL A 304 20.09 -28.08 20.62
C VAL A 304 21.14 -28.65 19.71
N GLN A 305 22.15 -29.30 20.32
CA GLN A 305 23.17 -29.99 19.59
C GLN A 305 22.78 -31.46 19.40
N LEU A 306 22.52 -31.84 18.16
CA LEU A 306 22.19 -33.22 17.85
C LEU A 306 23.44 -34.09 17.79
N LEU A 307 23.28 -35.34 18.18
CA LEU A 307 24.33 -36.33 18.07
C LEU A 307 24.26 -37.03 16.69
N THR A 308 25.39 -37.49 16.18
CA THR A 308 25.47 -38.40 15.05
C THR A 308 24.99 -39.78 15.47
N LYS A 309 24.80 -40.70 14.49
CA LYS A 309 24.48 -42.11 14.78
C LYS A 309 25.56 -42.81 15.64
N LYS A 310 26.80 -42.26 15.67
CA LYS A 310 27.93 -42.75 16.47
C LYS A 310 28.06 -42.06 17.82
N GLY A 311 27.08 -41.22 18.26
CA GLY A 311 27.09 -40.54 19.54
C GLY A 311 27.97 -39.28 19.61
N THR A 312 28.62 -38.86 18.54
CA THR A 312 29.41 -37.63 18.50
C THR A 312 28.56 -36.39 18.19
N PRO A 313 28.83 -35.24 18.82
CA PRO A 313 28.07 -34.02 18.53
C PRO A 313 28.23 -33.57 17.08
N ARG A 314 27.14 -33.18 16.43
CA ARG A 314 27.20 -32.57 15.07
C ARG A 314 27.85 -31.19 15.15
N LYS A 315 28.54 -30.76 14.07
CA LYS A 315 29.16 -29.43 14.02
C LYS A 315 28.13 -28.28 14.19
N ASN A 316 26.93 -28.44 13.63
CA ASN A 316 25.91 -27.40 13.66
C ASN A 316 24.87 -27.68 14.75
N LYS A 317 24.49 -26.62 15.47
CA LYS A 317 23.36 -26.65 16.42
C LYS A 317 22.08 -26.40 15.66
N ASN A 318 21.04 -27.12 16.04
CA ASN A 318 19.68 -26.95 15.49
C ASN A 318 18.83 -26.08 16.42
N ILE A 319 17.83 -25.41 15.86
CA ILE A 319 16.84 -24.68 16.65
C ILE A 319 16.13 -25.67 17.56
N CYS A 320 16.00 -25.33 18.83
CA CYS A 320 15.24 -26.12 19.79
C CYS A 320 13.77 -26.15 19.37
N LYS A 321 13.25 -27.33 19.06
CA LYS A 321 11.86 -27.51 18.64
C LYS A 321 10.85 -27.23 19.75
N GLU A 322 11.25 -27.35 21.01
CA GLU A 322 10.38 -27.15 22.16
C GLU A 322 10.11 -25.68 22.43
N CYS A 323 11.10 -24.81 22.35
CA CYS A 323 10.98 -23.38 22.65
C CYS A 323 11.14 -22.48 21.43
N ASN A 324 11.25 -23.03 20.23
CA ASN A 324 11.41 -22.30 18.98
C ASN A 324 12.47 -21.16 19.07
N ARG A 325 13.68 -21.50 19.55
CA ARG A 325 14.80 -20.58 19.74
C ARG A 325 14.71 -19.63 20.95
N GLN A 326 13.57 -19.54 21.65
CA GLN A 326 13.36 -18.56 22.72
C GLN A 326 14.16 -18.86 24.02
N GLY A 327 14.55 -20.10 24.24
CA GLY A 327 15.25 -20.51 25.46
C GLY A 327 14.31 -20.74 26.66
N PHE A 328 13.05 -20.36 26.56
CA PHE A 328 12.04 -20.59 27.61
C PHE A 328 10.76 -21.16 27.03
N THR A 329 9.92 -21.71 27.90
CA THR A 329 8.56 -22.16 27.61
C THR A 329 7.60 -21.50 28.58
N LEU A 330 6.37 -21.24 28.15
CA LEU A 330 5.33 -20.63 28.98
C LEU A 330 4.50 -21.74 29.65
N LYS A 331 4.37 -21.66 30.96
CA LYS A 331 3.54 -22.57 31.76
C LYS A 331 2.31 -21.83 32.27
N ASN A 332 1.13 -22.42 32.09
CA ASN A 332 -0.12 -21.89 32.65
C ASN A 332 -0.06 -21.99 34.19
N THR A 333 -0.38 -20.90 34.87
CA THR A 333 -0.37 -20.84 36.33
C THR A 333 -1.77 -20.64 36.88
N LYS A 334 -2.53 -19.70 36.37
CA LYS A 334 -3.87 -19.37 36.87
C LYS A 334 -4.74 -18.96 35.69
N GLU A 335 -6.02 -19.30 35.76
CA GLU A 335 -6.99 -18.81 34.77
C GLU A 335 -7.11 -17.29 34.86
N LEU A 336 -7.09 -16.64 33.69
CA LEU A 336 -7.22 -15.20 33.58
C LEU A 336 -8.65 -14.79 33.94
N ALA A 337 -8.79 -14.04 35.02
CA ALA A 337 -10.08 -13.48 35.39
C ALA A 337 -10.52 -12.38 34.43
N GLY A 338 -9.54 -11.66 33.81
CA GLY A 338 -9.72 -10.56 32.89
C GLY A 338 -10.54 -9.42 33.49
N LEU A 339 -10.77 -8.41 32.70
CA LEU A 339 -11.58 -7.25 33.10
C LEU A 339 -13.09 -7.53 33.04
N LYS A 340 -13.50 -8.64 32.42
CA LYS A 340 -14.89 -9.10 32.28
C LYS A 340 -15.85 -8.04 31.73
N PHE A 341 -15.39 -7.12 30.93
CA PHE A 341 -16.26 -6.18 30.23
C PHE A 341 -17.20 -6.94 29.30
N THR A 342 -18.46 -6.53 29.28
CA THR A 342 -19.41 -7.04 28.29
C THR A 342 -19.13 -6.34 26.97
N PRO A 343 -18.85 -7.08 25.88
CA PRO A 343 -18.67 -6.45 24.57
C PRO A 343 -19.93 -5.66 24.20
N PRO A 344 -19.79 -4.49 23.57
CA PRO A 344 -20.95 -3.78 23.02
C PRO A 344 -21.68 -4.71 22.05
N LYS A 345 -23.01 -4.65 22.04
CA LYS A 345 -23.80 -5.39 21.03
C LYS A 345 -23.34 -4.88 19.67
N ALA A 346 -22.81 -5.79 18.86
CA ALA A 346 -22.33 -5.46 17.53
C ALA A 346 -23.52 -4.95 16.70
N THR A 347 -23.56 -3.66 16.44
CA THR A 347 -24.51 -3.05 15.52
C THR A 347 -23.93 -2.83 14.14
N TRP A 348 -22.61 -2.94 13.99
CA TRP A 348 -21.93 -2.70 12.71
C TRP A 348 -20.60 -3.47 12.51
N ALA A 349 -20.11 -4.21 13.47
CA ALA A 349 -18.95 -5.08 13.29
C ALA A 349 -19.25 -6.40 12.57
N SER A 350 -20.51 -6.63 12.17
CA SER A 350 -20.92 -7.78 11.36
C SER A 350 -21.14 -7.44 9.88
N ALA A 351 -20.77 -6.23 9.46
CA ALA A 351 -20.94 -5.75 8.08
C ALA A 351 -19.59 -5.63 7.33
N SER A 352 -18.53 -6.26 7.83
CA SER A 352 -17.25 -6.36 7.13
C SER A 352 -16.88 -7.81 6.84
#